data_f87b336a9e573981b0b56c125112be21
#
_entry.id   f87b336a9e573981b0b56c125112be21
#
_cell.length_a   1.000
_cell.length_b   1.000
_cell.length_c   1.000
_cell.angle_alpha   90.00
_cell.angle_beta   90.00
_cell.angle_gamma   90.00
#
_symmetry.space_group_name_H-M   'P 1'
#
loop_
_entity.id
_entity.type
_entity.pdbx_description
1 polymer ?
#
loop_
_entity_poly.entity_id
_entity_poly.type
_entity_poly.pdbx_seq_one_letter_code
_entity_poly.pdbx_strand_id
1 'polypeptide(L)'
;MRKLKITELNRISTEEFKTVEKLPLIVVLDHVRSLYNVGSVFRSSDAFRVASVYLCGITATPPQVEIHKTALGAEDSVNWVYYERTQDAVEHLKAEGYEVWAVEQVEGSIMLQDFQPDKAKKY
;
A
#
# COMPACT_ATOMS: atom_id res chain seq x y z
N MET A 1 -19.08 -6.43 -29.98
CA MET A 1 -18.70 -6.01 -28.62
C MET A 1 -17.85 -4.73 -28.69
N ARG A 2 -18.32 -3.64 -28.13
CA ARG A 2 -17.60 -2.36 -28.13
C ARG A 2 -16.73 -2.26 -26.87
N LYS A 3 -15.45 -1.96 -27.03
CA LYS A 3 -14.59 -1.69 -25.88
C LYS A 3 -14.84 -0.29 -25.32
N LEU A 4 -14.92 -0.18 -24.02
CA LEU A 4 -15.06 1.11 -23.35
C LEU A 4 -13.75 1.90 -23.44
N LYS A 5 -13.86 3.20 -23.61
CA LYS A 5 -12.73 4.12 -23.49
C LYS A 5 -12.41 4.36 -22.00
N ILE A 6 -11.18 4.75 -21.70
CA ILE A 6 -10.77 5.05 -20.32
C ILE A 6 -11.69 6.09 -19.70
N THR A 7 -12.11 7.09 -20.46
CA THR A 7 -13.02 8.16 -20.01
C THR A 7 -14.43 7.67 -19.65
N GLU A 8 -14.81 6.47 -20.11
CA GLU A 8 -16.13 5.87 -19.85
C GLU A 8 -16.12 4.95 -18.63
N LEU A 9 -14.97 4.77 -17.95
CA LEU A 9 -14.83 3.84 -16.82
C LEU A 9 -15.17 4.47 -15.47
N ASN A 10 -15.64 5.71 -15.42
CA ASN A 10 -15.99 6.42 -14.18
C ASN A 10 -14.87 6.39 -13.11
N ARG A 11 -13.62 6.47 -13.55
CA ARG A 11 -12.49 6.54 -12.63
C ARG A 11 -12.45 7.91 -11.97
N ILE A 12 -12.19 7.93 -10.66
CA ILE A 12 -11.99 9.18 -9.94
C ILE A 12 -10.62 9.77 -10.29
N SER A 13 -10.49 11.09 -10.21
CA SER A 13 -9.21 11.78 -10.40
C SER A 13 -8.28 11.56 -9.21
N THR A 14 -6.99 11.92 -9.37
CA THR A 14 -6.01 11.88 -8.29
C THR A 14 -6.44 12.75 -7.11
N GLU A 15 -6.98 13.94 -7.38
CA GLU A 15 -7.47 14.86 -6.34
C GLU A 15 -8.67 14.26 -5.61
N GLU A 16 -9.63 13.69 -6.33
CA GLU A 16 -10.78 13.02 -5.73
C GLU A 16 -10.35 11.83 -4.88
N PHE A 17 -9.40 11.02 -5.36
CA PHE A 17 -8.88 9.89 -4.62
C PHE A 17 -8.30 10.32 -3.26
N LYS A 18 -7.58 11.43 -3.20
CA LYS A 18 -6.99 11.94 -1.96
C LYS A 18 -8.02 12.39 -0.94
N THR A 19 -9.22 12.74 -1.37
CA THR A 19 -10.30 13.23 -0.50
C THR A 19 -11.33 12.16 -0.12
N VAL A 20 -11.37 11.02 -0.81
CA VAL A 20 -12.30 9.93 -0.46
C VAL A 20 -11.86 9.21 0.79
N GLU A 21 -12.82 8.57 1.46
CA GLU A 21 -12.55 7.73 2.63
C GLU A 21 -11.66 6.55 2.23
N LYS A 22 -10.63 6.31 3.04
CA LYS A 22 -9.67 5.23 2.85
C LYS A 22 -9.99 4.05 3.76
N LEU A 23 -9.58 2.87 3.30
CA LEU A 23 -9.54 1.68 4.14
C LEU A 23 -8.52 1.94 5.27
N PRO A 24 -8.85 1.61 6.55
CA PRO A 24 -7.93 1.81 7.67
C PRO A 24 -6.80 0.75 7.67
N LEU A 25 -6.05 0.72 6.60
CA LEU A 25 -4.97 -0.22 6.34
C LEU A 25 -3.74 0.56 5.88
N ILE A 26 -2.61 0.29 6.52
CA ILE A 26 -1.29 0.76 6.10
C ILE A 26 -0.50 -0.45 5.62
N VAL A 27 0.09 -0.34 4.45
CA VAL A 27 1.00 -1.37 3.92
C VAL A 27 2.43 -0.93 4.19
N VAL A 28 3.21 -1.76 4.88
CA VAL A 28 4.62 -1.48 5.19
C VAL A 28 5.51 -2.39 4.34
N LEU A 29 6.36 -1.79 3.53
CA LEU A 29 7.34 -2.50 2.71
C LEU A 29 8.69 -2.49 3.42
N ASP A 30 9.08 -3.66 3.94
CA ASP A 30 10.30 -3.86 4.71
C ASP A 30 11.43 -4.33 3.78
N HIS A 31 12.34 -3.44 3.40
CA HIS A 31 13.48 -3.75 2.55
C HIS A 31 13.11 -4.48 1.25
N VAL A 32 12.08 -4.01 0.57
CA VAL A 32 11.66 -4.56 -0.73
C VAL A 32 12.60 -4.06 -1.82
N ARG A 33 13.34 -4.98 -2.43
CA ARG A 33 14.39 -4.66 -3.42
C ARG A 33 13.83 -4.36 -4.81
N SER A 34 12.78 -5.06 -5.21
CA SER A 34 12.23 -4.95 -6.54
C SER A 34 11.40 -3.68 -6.72
N LEU A 35 11.84 -2.80 -7.61
CA LEU A 35 11.09 -1.59 -7.97
C LEU A 35 9.74 -1.92 -8.62
N TYR A 36 9.70 -3.01 -9.41
CA TYR A 36 8.44 -3.48 -10.00
C TYR A 36 7.44 -3.95 -8.93
N ASN A 37 7.92 -4.60 -7.87
CA ASN A 37 7.07 -5.02 -6.75
C ASN A 37 6.56 -3.81 -5.97
N VAL A 38 7.39 -2.80 -5.76
CA VAL A 38 6.97 -1.55 -5.12
C VAL A 38 5.84 -0.91 -5.94
N GLY A 39 5.99 -0.81 -7.25
CA GLY A 39 4.95 -0.27 -8.13
C GLY A 39 3.67 -1.09 -8.09
N SER A 40 3.78 -2.44 -8.05
CA SER A 40 2.62 -3.33 -7.95
C SER A 40 1.86 -3.12 -6.63
N VAL A 41 2.56 -2.87 -5.54
CA VAL A 41 1.94 -2.54 -4.25
C VAL A 41 1.19 -1.23 -4.33
N PHE A 42 1.76 -0.19 -4.95
CA PHE A 42 1.04 1.07 -5.18
C PHE A 42 -0.23 0.85 -5.99
N ARG A 43 -0.14 0.05 -7.05
CA ARG A 43 -1.30 -0.25 -7.90
C ARG A 43 -2.43 -0.92 -7.13
N SER A 44 -2.10 -1.95 -6.34
CA SER A 44 -3.09 -2.64 -5.49
C SER A 44 -3.63 -1.73 -4.40
N SER A 45 -2.77 -0.91 -3.80
CA SER A 45 -3.17 0.04 -2.75
C SER A 45 -4.15 1.09 -3.27
N ASP A 46 -3.96 1.55 -4.50
CA ASP A 46 -4.90 2.44 -5.18
C ASP A 46 -6.26 1.75 -5.38
N ALA A 47 -6.25 0.52 -5.90
CA ALA A 47 -7.46 -0.24 -6.18
C ALA A 47 -8.31 -0.50 -4.92
N PHE A 48 -7.67 -0.75 -3.79
CA PHE A 48 -8.35 -1.02 -2.51
C PHE A 48 -8.48 0.20 -1.60
N ARG A 49 -8.07 1.37 -2.05
CA ARG A 49 -8.11 2.62 -1.26
C ARG A 49 -7.41 2.49 0.08
N VAL A 50 -6.23 1.90 0.09
CA VAL A 50 -5.37 1.80 1.27
C VAL A 50 -5.00 3.19 1.77
N ALA A 51 -4.96 3.40 3.08
CA ALA A 51 -4.72 4.72 3.67
C ALA A 51 -3.34 5.27 3.33
N SER A 52 -2.30 4.44 3.39
CA SER A 52 -0.93 4.83 3.05
C SER A 52 -0.03 3.64 2.83
N VAL A 53 1.10 3.86 2.15
CA VAL A 53 2.19 2.89 2.00
C VAL A 53 3.42 3.45 2.69
N TYR A 54 4.04 2.67 3.55
CA TYR A 54 5.29 3.02 4.25
C TYR A 54 6.44 2.27 3.59
N LEU A 55 7.39 3.02 3.07
CA LEU A 55 8.56 2.49 2.34
C LEU A 55 9.75 2.53 3.29
N CYS A 56 10.32 1.38 3.61
CA CYS A 56 11.31 1.27 4.67
C CYS A 56 12.65 0.69 4.18
N GLY A 57 13.73 1.24 4.69
CA GLY A 57 15.09 0.76 4.46
C GLY A 57 15.51 0.92 3.01
N ILE A 58 15.91 -0.19 2.37
CA ILE A 58 16.36 -0.19 0.98
C ILE A 58 15.22 -0.05 -0.03
N THR A 59 13.97 -0.08 0.40
CA THR A 59 12.81 0.09 -0.49
C THR A 59 12.90 1.43 -1.21
N ALA A 60 12.88 1.40 -2.53
CA ALA A 60 12.95 2.61 -3.34
C ALA A 60 11.68 3.45 -3.20
N THR A 61 11.84 4.75 -3.37
CA THR A 61 10.75 5.73 -3.30
C THR A 61 10.47 6.34 -4.67
N PRO A 62 9.22 6.70 -4.97
CA PRO A 62 8.95 7.50 -6.16
C PRO A 62 9.73 8.83 -6.15
N PRO A 63 10.06 9.44 -7.30
CA PRO A 63 9.75 8.93 -8.63
C PRO A 63 10.85 7.99 -9.16
N GLN A 64 10.45 6.88 -9.75
CA GLN A 64 11.34 5.91 -10.42
C GLN A 64 10.62 5.33 -11.62
N VAL A 65 11.31 5.21 -12.76
CA VAL A 65 10.72 4.69 -14.00
C VAL A 65 10.18 3.26 -13.79
N GLU A 66 10.95 2.41 -13.13
CA GLU A 66 10.58 1.02 -12.89
C GLU A 66 9.39 0.88 -11.95
N ILE A 67 9.26 1.77 -10.96
CA ILE A 67 8.07 1.83 -10.11
C ILE A 67 6.85 2.22 -10.96
N HIS A 68 6.99 3.24 -11.79
CA HIS A 68 5.90 3.72 -12.64
C HIS A 68 5.39 2.66 -13.61
N LYS A 69 6.26 1.79 -14.13
CA LYS A 69 5.88 0.74 -15.08
C LYS A 69 4.81 -0.22 -14.54
N THR A 70 4.76 -0.44 -13.24
CA THR A 70 3.76 -1.30 -12.60
C THR A 70 2.73 -0.50 -11.80
N ALA A 71 3.10 0.65 -11.25
CA ALA A 71 2.19 1.52 -10.51
C ALA A 71 1.20 2.26 -11.42
N LEU A 72 1.64 2.65 -12.63
CA LEU A 72 0.82 3.30 -13.66
C LEU A 72 0.06 4.55 -13.14
N GLY A 73 0.75 5.38 -12.35
CA GLY A 73 0.20 6.60 -11.78
C GLY A 73 -0.32 6.47 -10.36
N ALA A 74 -0.47 5.24 -9.84
CA ALA A 74 -0.92 5.04 -8.46
C ALA A 74 0.04 5.64 -7.43
N GLU A 75 1.34 5.77 -7.77
CA GLU A 75 2.34 6.43 -6.92
C GLU A 75 2.05 7.92 -6.68
N ASP A 76 1.23 8.53 -7.53
CA ASP A 76 0.81 9.94 -7.37
C ASP A 76 -0.49 10.07 -6.56
N SER A 77 -1.29 9.02 -6.49
CA SER A 77 -2.59 8.99 -5.82
C SER A 77 -2.50 8.50 -4.39
N VAL A 78 -1.76 7.43 -4.17
CA VAL A 78 -1.63 6.79 -2.85
C VAL A 78 -0.62 7.57 -2.01
N ASN A 79 -1.00 7.93 -0.79
CA ASN A 79 -0.08 8.55 0.15
C ASN A 79 1.02 7.57 0.53
N TRP A 80 2.24 8.06 0.66
CA TRP A 80 3.36 7.24 1.12
C TRP A 80 4.32 8.07 1.97
N VAL A 81 5.03 7.37 2.85
CA VAL A 81 6.12 7.95 3.64
C VAL A 81 7.32 7.01 3.60
N TYR A 82 8.50 7.56 3.84
CA TYR A 82 9.74 6.79 3.92
C TYR A 82 10.25 6.76 5.36
N TYR A 83 10.71 5.59 5.81
CA TYR A 83 11.44 5.39 7.05
C TYR A 83 12.75 4.68 6.77
N GLU A 84 13.83 5.20 7.28
CA GLU A 84 15.14 4.55 7.15
C GLU A 84 15.16 3.17 7.83
N ARG A 85 14.46 3.05 8.97
CA ARG A 85 14.36 1.81 9.74
C ARG A 85 12.90 1.36 9.85
N THR A 86 12.65 0.13 9.42
CA THR A 86 11.30 -0.47 9.51
C THR A 86 10.79 -0.48 10.96
N GLN A 87 11.68 -0.74 11.92
CA GLN A 87 11.30 -0.74 13.33
C GLN A 87 10.68 0.58 13.77
N ASP A 88 11.22 1.71 13.32
CA ASP A 88 10.69 3.03 13.66
C ASP A 88 9.29 3.24 13.08
N ALA A 89 9.06 2.76 11.85
CA ALA A 89 7.73 2.79 11.23
C ALA A 89 6.72 1.97 12.04
N VAL A 90 7.10 0.74 12.43
CA VAL A 90 6.25 -0.16 13.20
C VAL A 90 5.92 0.44 14.58
N GLU A 91 6.92 0.99 15.27
CA GLU A 91 6.72 1.64 16.57
C GLU A 91 5.77 2.83 16.47
N HIS A 92 5.94 3.65 15.43
CA HIS A 92 5.04 4.78 15.15
C HIS A 92 3.60 4.29 14.93
N LEU A 93 3.40 3.27 14.12
CA LEU A 93 2.07 2.74 13.82
C LEU A 93 1.41 2.13 15.05
N LYS A 94 2.15 1.41 15.88
CA LYS A 94 1.64 0.89 17.15
C LYS A 94 1.23 2.01 18.10
N ALA A 95 2.02 3.07 18.19
CA ALA A 95 1.67 4.24 19.00
C ALA A 95 0.42 4.94 18.51
N GLU A 96 0.14 4.89 17.20
CA GLU A 96 -1.08 5.42 16.58
C GLU A 96 -2.28 4.48 16.71
N GLY A 97 -2.12 3.32 17.35
CA GLY A 97 -3.20 2.37 17.59
C GLY A 97 -3.41 1.31 16.51
N TYR A 98 -2.47 1.18 15.56
CA TYR A 98 -2.53 0.11 14.55
C TYR A 98 -2.12 -1.23 15.15
N GLU A 99 -2.81 -2.30 14.77
CA GLU A 99 -2.38 -3.66 15.00
C GLU A 99 -1.51 -4.10 13.84
N VAL A 100 -0.27 -4.52 14.13
CA VAL A 100 0.73 -4.82 13.09
C VAL A 100 0.87 -6.32 12.91
N TRP A 101 0.73 -6.76 11.66
CA TRP A 101 0.92 -8.15 11.24
C TRP A 101 2.03 -8.23 10.20
N ALA A 102 2.89 -9.22 10.34
CA ALA A 102 3.92 -9.49 9.33
C ALA A 102 3.46 -10.59 8.38
N VAL A 103 3.63 -10.34 7.08
CA VAL A 103 3.39 -11.35 6.05
C VAL A 103 4.70 -12.10 5.84
N GLU A 104 4.79 -13.31 6.40
CA GLU A 104 6.03 -14.09 6.41
C GLU A 104 5.73 -15.60 6.48
N GLN A 105 6.65 -16.40 5.99
CA GLN A 105 6.59 -17.85 6.06
C GLN A 105 7.47 -18.36 7.20
N VAL A 106 6.91 -18.36 8.40
CA VAL A 106 7.64 -18.78 9.63
C VAL A 106 6.82 -19.81 10.40
N GLU A 107 7.51 -20.56 11.25
CA GLU A 107 6.86 -21.51 12.16
C GLU A 107 5.87 -20.76 13.06
N GLY A 108 4.68 -21.34 13.23
CA GLY A 108 3.62 -20.74 14.05
C GLY A 108 2.78 -19.68 13.34
N SER A 109 3.07 -19.40 12.06
CA SER A 109 2.23 -18.47 11.29
C SER A 109 0.87 -19.06 10.99
N ILE A 110 -0.12 -18.17 10.77
CA ILE A 110 -1.44 -18.59 10.28
C ILE A 110 -1.52 -18.33 8.78
N MET A 111 -2.36 -19.08 8.09
CA MET A 111 -2.61 -18.86 6.67
C MET A 111 -3.46 -17.61 6.47
N LEU A 112 -3.25 -16.89 5.38
CA LEU A 112 -3.97 -15.64 5.10
C LEU A 112 -5.49 -15.85 5.10
N GLN A 113 -5.98 -16.97 4.56
CA GLN A 113 -7.41 -17.26 4.52
C GLN A 113 -8.01 -17.51 5.91
N ASP A 114 -7.18 -17.80 6.92
CA ASP A 114 -7.61 -18.00 8.32
C ASP A 114 -7.54 -16.71 9.14
N PHE A 115 -6.96 -15.65 8.57
CA PHE A 115 -6.94 -14.35 9.22
C PHE A 115 -8.31 -13.70 9.18
N GLN A 116 -8.81 -13.30 10.34
CA GLN A 116 -10.10 -12.64 10.47
C GLN A 116 -9.90 -11.22 10.99
N PRO A 117 -9.93 -10.22 10.09
CA PRO A 117 -9.79 -8.83 10.51
C PRO A 117 -10.97 -8.38 11.38
N ASP A 118 -10.68 -7.59 12.40
CA ASP A 118 -11.67 -6.96 13.24
C ASP A 118 -12.01 -5.58 12.65
N LYS A 119 -13.30 -5.34 12.37
CA LYS A 119 -13.76 -4.08 11.78
C LYS A 119 -13.56 -2.87 12.69
N ALA A 120 -13.41 -3.09 14.01
CA ALA A 120 -13.14 -2.03 14.97
C ALA A 120 -11.67 -1.63 15.06
N LYS A 121 -10.80 -2.38 14.41
CA LYS A 121 -9.35 -2.15 14.42
C LYS A 121 -8.84 -1.58 13.11
N LYS A 122 -7.65 -1.01 13.16
CA LYS A 122 -6.88 -0.58 11.98
C LYS A 122 -5.56 -1.34 11.93
N TYR A 123 -5.13 -1.66 10.73
CA TYR A 123 -3.99 -2.51 10.46
C TYR A 123 -2.94 -1.82 9.59
#